data_9959869b16e9ea3c4eccbf63ab10fa36
#
_entry.id   9959869b16e9ea3c4eccbf63ab10fa36
#
_cell.length_a   1.000
_cell.length_b   1.000
_cell.length_c   1.000
_cell.angle_alpha   90.00
_cell.angle_beta   90.00
_cell.angle_gamma   90.00
#
_symmetry.space_group_name_H-M   'P 1'
#
loop_
_entity.id
_entity.type
_entity.pdbx_description
1 polymer ?
#
loop_
_entity_poly.entity_id
_entity_poly.type
_entity_poly.pdbx_seq_one_letter_code
_entity_poly.pdbx_strand_id
1 'polypeptide(L)'
;MKNMIFLLVPFFLCGINKIEAQESLRAFQKREFLDNNGNRMPYRILLPIDYDCGKKYPLLVFLHGSGERGDDNEAQLKHGANLFLEESTRKNFQSIIVFPQCPSGESWSSMESDSTGKWDFPFTEEPSKQMKLLSGLLSELMVNNCVDEQKVYLGGLSLGAFGTLEWIAREPNRFAAAFPICGGGNTLLTSIYGSKIPTWFFHGDADNVVPVSYSRELVNKIKAEKGNVRYTEYPGVGHDSWNNAFKEPELLSWLLKNTKFDPANVSSIPSYAAKKMQTLTYFTDGKDKLELDLYLPDIPAVDKKLPLILYVHGGGFSGGNRIDPLISATAAEMNAAGYAFVSMSYRLLMKGKSFGCDQPAHQKIMVFQQSMIDVRRATAYLMTQQNEFNLDMSKVILAGSSAGAEAVLHTAYWPTANLPTEALVLPVDFKYAGIISMAGALIDPTMITPENALPSLFFHGTCDALVPFDIRSHRLCSPGQSGYLLLHGAGELKTRHTQLNKSIYLVSYLNGGHEYASLPMAEERERMLDFIKNDVLGKEKRQVYVQLALDKPCNYQSNHTDFIKP
;
A
#
# COMPACT_ATOMS: atom_id res chain seq x y z
N MET A 1 0.16 85.01 -17.63
CA MET A 1 1.15 84.13 -17.00
C MET A 1 0.40 83.12 -16.12
N LYS A 2 0.14 81.97 -16.63
CA LYS A 2 -0.48 80.86 -15.86
C LYS A 2 0.53 79.72 -15.86
N ASN A 3 1.07 79.39 -14.70
CA ASN A 3 1.98 78.27 -14.47
C ASN A 3 1.23 77.01 -14.60
N MET A 4 1.70 76.11 -15.46
CA MET A 4 1.23 74.76 -15.62
C MET A 4 2.26 73.83 -14.92
N ILE A 5 1.89 73.30 -13.73
CA ILE A 5 2.65 72.33 -13.00
C ILE A 5 2.30 70.95 -13.57
N PHE A 6 3.25 70.32 -14.25
CA PHE A 6 3.15 68.90 -14.62
C PHE A 6 3.50 68.03 -13.41
N LEU A 7 2.53 67.29 -12.91
CA LEU A 7 2.74 66.21 -11.95
C LEU A 7 3.27 64.96 -12.68
N LEU A 8 4.54 64.68 -12.49
CA LEU A 8 5.19 63.41 -12.84
C LEU A 8 5.23 62.51 -11.59
N VAL A 9 4.32 61.58 -11.46
CA VAL A 9 4.36 60.36 -10.64
C VAL A 9 3.17 59.49 -11.10
N PRO A 10 3.22 58.17 -11.36
CA PRO A 10 4.13 57.19 -10.77
C PRO A 10 4.55 56.08 -11.77
N PHE A 11 5.78 56.00 -12.15
CA PHE A 11 6.30 54.81 -12.84
C PHE A 11 7.25 53.98 -11.96
N PHE A 12 7.53 54.40 -10.72
CA PHE A 12 8.54 53.78 -9.86
C PHE A 12 8.02 52.67 -8.96
N LEU A 13 6.73 52.61 -8.66
CA LEU A 13 6.15 51.60 -7.74
C LEU A 13 6.00 50.19 -8.37
N CYS A 14 5.84 50.11 -9.69
CA CYS A 14 5.68 48.83 -10.37
C CYS A 14 6.99 48.04 -10.55
N GLY A 15 8.14 48.77 -10.55
CA GLY A 15 9.49 48.18 -10.68
C GLY A 15 10.00 47.56 -9.37
N ILE A 16 9.73 48.20 -8.24
CA ILE A 16 10.21 47.77 -6.92
C ILE A 16 9.53 46.45 -6.51
N ASN A 17 8.22 46.33 -6.70
CA ASN A 17 7.48 45.10 -6.38
C ASN A 17 7.92 43.88 -7.23
N LYS A 18 8.35 44.07 -8.48
CA LYS A 18 8.88 42.99 -9.32
C LYS A 18 10.27 42.53 -8.89
N ILE A 19 11.12 43.46 -8.45
CA ILE A 19 12.48 43.16 -7.97
C ILE A 19 12.42 42.39 -6.63
N GLU A 20 11.61 42.84 -5.69
CA GLU A 20 11.41 42.16 -4.40
C GLU A 20 10.78 40.76 -4.58
N ALA A 21 9.79 40.60 -5.45
CA ALA A 21 9.20 39.28 -5.75
C ALA A 21 10.21 38.32 -6.40
N GLN A 22 11.08 38.81 -7.27
CA GLN A 22 12.11 38.01 -7.92
C GLN A 22 13.27 37.66 -6.96
N GLU A 23 13.60 38.53 -6.02
CA GLU A 23 14.58 38.20 -4.95
C GLU A 23 14.02 37.14 -3.97
N SER A 24 12.74 37.20 -3.63
CA SER A 24 12.12 36.22 -2.74
C SER A 24 12.10 34.82 -3.34
N LEU A 25 11.90 34.66 -4.65
CA LEU A 25 11.92 33.36 -5.34
C LEU A 25 13.31 32.70 -5.36
N ARG A 26 14.41 33.46 -5.13
CA ARG A 26 15.77 32.91 -5.01
C ARG A 26 15.94 31.98 -3.79
N ALA A 27 15.04 32.07 -2.81
CA ALA A 27 15.02 31.12 -1.69
C ALA A 27 14.77 29.67 -2.15
N PHE A 28 14.09 29.49 -3.27
CA PHE A 28 13.97 28.18 -3.94
C PHE A 28 15.28 27.88 -4.69
N GLN A 29 16.11 27.00 -4.16
CA GLN A 29 17.38 26.60 -4.76
C GLN A 29 17.14 25.83 -6.07
N LYS A 30 17.94 26.14 -7.10
CA LYS A 30 17.97 25.37 -8.36
C LYS A 30 18.68 24.04 -8.14
N ARG A 31 18.06 22.94 -8.54
CA ARG A 31 18.59 21.58 -8.50
C ARG A 31 18.22 20.84 -9.78
N GLU A 32 18.84 19.70 -9.99
CA GLU A 32 18.57 18.82 -11.11
C GLU A 32 18.69 17.37 -10.64
N PHE A 33 17.70 16.56 -10.97
CA PHE A 33 17.74 15.12 -10.82
C PHE A 33 18.23 14.47 -12.12
N LEU A 34 19.08 13.48 -12.02
CA LEU A 34 19.59 12.67 -13.12
C LEU A 34 19.29 11.20 -12.84
N ASP A 35 18.59 10.54 -13.77
CA ASP A 35 18.44 9.09 -13.71
C ASP A 35 19.69 8.35 -14.21
N ASN A 36 19.72 7.04 -14.04
CA ASN A 36 20.84 6.18 -14.46
C ASN A 36 21.04 6.17 -15.99
N ASN A 37 20.09 6.67 -16.78
CA ASN A 37 20.15 6.75 -18.24
C ASN A 37 20.57 8.15 -18.73
N GLY A 38 20.88 9.07 -17.81
CA GLY A 38 21.23 10.45 -18.11
C GLY A 38 20.04 11.35 -18.47
N ASN A 39 18.81 10.90 -18.24
CA ASN A 39 17.66 11.78 -18.35
C ASN A 39 17.60 12.72 -17.15
N ARG A 40 17.21 13.97 -17.39
CA ARG A 40 17.25 15.03 -16.38
C ARG A 40 15.87 15.60 -16.12
N MET A 41 15.65 16.00 -14.86
CA MET A 41 14.49 16.75 -14.42
C MET A 41 14.96 17.93 -13.58
N PRO A 42 14.88 19.16 -14.11
CA PRO A 42 15.13 20.36 -13.31
C PRO A 42 14.08 20.48 -12.21
N TYR A 43 14.48 20.91 -11.03
CA TYR A 43 13.55 21.22 -9.96
C TYR A 43 14.02 22.35 -9.06
N ARG A 44 13.08 22.96 -8.36
CA ARG A 44 13.33 23.97 -7.35
C ARG A 44 12.98 23.40 -5.98
N ILE A 45 13.85 23.63 -5.00
CA ILE A 45 13.67 23.19 -3.62
C ILE A 45 13.75 24.36 -2.64
N LEU A 46 12.76 24.45 -1.76
CA LEU A 46 12.75 25.36 -0.62
C LEU A 46 12.86 24.54 0.66
N LEU A 47 13.94 24.79 1.40
CA LEU A 47 14.15 24.13 2.68
C LEU A 47 13.47 24.90 3.82
N PRO A 48 13.11 24.24 4.95
CA PRO A 48 12.62 24.88 6.16
C PRO A 48 13.56 25.98 6.68
N ILE A 49 13.03 26.89 7.51
CA ILE A 49 13.88 27.81 8.27
C ILE A 49 14.70 26.99 9.27
N ASP A 50 16.00 27.29 9.39
CA ASP A 50 16.93 26.58 10.27
C ASP A 50 16.94 25.08 10.00
N TYR A 51 16.99 24.70 8.70
CA TYR A 51 17.02 23.31 8.26
C TYR A 51 18.21 22.55 8.88
N ASP A 52 17.89 21.50 9.63
CA ASP A 52 18.85 20.67 10.35
C ASP A 52 18.46 19.19 10.24
N CYS A 53 19.37 18.37 9.73
CA CYS A 53 19.15 16.92 9.56
C CYS A 53 19.12 16.12 10.87
N GLY A 54 19.26 16.76 12.03
CA GLY A 54 18.85 16.19 13.31
C GLY A 54 17.31 16.06 13.46
N LYS A 55 16.55 16.63 12.52
CA LYS A 55 15.08 16.62 12.48
C LYS A 55 14.59 16.03 11.18
N LYS A 56 13.35 15.52 11.18
CA LYS A 56 12.64 15.08 9.98
C LYS A 56 11.57 16.11 9.61
N TYR A 57 11.43 16.37 8.30
CA TYR A 57 10.53 17.40 7.79
C TYR A 57 9.52 16.80 6.80
N PRO A 58 8.25 17.24 6.82
CA PRO A 58 7.31 16.93 5.76
C PRO A 58 7.86 17.34 4.39
N LEU A 59 7.50 16.60 3.35
CA LEU A 59 7.84 16.91 1.96
C LEU A 59 6.56 17.20 1.17
N LEU A 60 6.53 18.31 0.46
CA LEU A 60 5.49 18.61 -0.51
C LEU A 60 6.10 18.71 -1.91
N VAL A 61 5.62 17.90 -2.83
CA VAL A 61 5.90 18.03 -4.27
C VAL A 61 4.71 18.69 -4.95
N PHE A 62 4.94 19.72 -5.76
CA PHE A 62 3.90 20.44 -6.48
C PHE A 62 4.16 20.45 -7.98
N LEU A 63 3.22 19.93 -8.77
CA LEU A 63 3.29 19.80 -10.21
C LEU A 63 2.61 21.00 -10.91
N HIS A 64 3.34 21.71 -11.75
CA HIS A 64 2.85 22.87 -12.49
C HIS A 64 1.94 22.49 -13.67
N GLY A 65 1.26 23.49 -14.24
CA GLY A 65 0.41 23.35 -15.41
C GLY A 65 1.18 23.37 -16.75
N SER A 66 0.44 23.27 -17.84
CA SER A 66 1.02 23.23 -19.20
C SER A 66 1.79 24.50 -19.59
N GLY A 67 1.42 25.65 -19.02
CA GLY A 67 2.03 26.95 -19.31
C GLY A 67 3.42 27.15 -18.70
N GLU A 68 3.83 26.33 -17.76
CA GLU A 68 5.10 26.44 -17.03
C GLU A 68 6.12 25.36 -17.46
N ARG A 69 5.80 24.62 -18.53
CA ARG A 69 6.73 23.67 -19.17
C ARG A 69 7.95 24.39 -19.74
N GLY A 70 9.10 23.75 -19.65
CA GLY A 70 10.36 24.31 -20.13
C GLY A 70 11.58 23.60 -19.56
N ASP A 71 12.71 24.28 -19.66
CA ASP A 71 14.03 23.83 -19.17
C ASP A 71 14.81 24.94 -18.46
N ASP A 72 14.15 26.08 -18.22
CA ASP A 72 14.74 27.26 -17.58
C ASP A 72 14.94 27.10 -16.06
N ASN A 73 14.28 26.10 -15.48
CA ASN A 73 14.22 25.86 -14.04
C ASN A 73 13.73 27.10 -13.27
N GLU A 74 12.75 27.85 -13.83
CA GLU A 74 12.15 29.06 -13.25
C GLU A 74 10.63 29.11 -13.41
N ALA A 75 10.10 28.79 -14.59
CA ALA A 75 8.69 28.95 -14.91
C ALA A 75 7.75 28.15 -13.97
N GLN A 76 8.19 26.99 -13.46
CA GLN A 76 7.42 26.16 -12.53
C GLN A 76 7.05 26.85 -11.21
N LEU A 77 7.76 27.94 -10.85
CA LEU A 77 7.46 28.72 -9.63
C LEU A 77 6.36 29.77 -9.82
N LYS A 78 5.85 29.95 -11.05
CA LYS A 78 4.89 31.01 -11.39
C LYS A 78 3.62 30.94 -10.54
N HIS A 79 3.12 29.75 -10.25
CA HIS A 79 1.90 29.55 -9.48
C HIS A 79 2.18 28.76 -8.20
N GLY A 80 1.71 29.28 -7.07
CA GLY A 80 1.80 28.62 -5.76
C GLY A 80 3.08 28.86 -4.97
N ALA A 81 4.22 29.18 -5.60
CA ALA A 81 5.48 29.35 -4.87
C ALA A 81 5.42 30.46 -3.82
N ASN A 82 4.71 31.56 -4.08
CA ASN A 82 4.59 32.69 -3.15
C ASN A 82 3.92 32.30 -1.83
N LEU A 83 2.97 31.37 -1.82
CA LEU A 83 2.35 30.87 -0.59
C LEU A 83 3.41 30.37 0.41
N PHE A 84 4.44 29.68 -0.10
CA PHE A 84 5.48 29.07 0.74
C PHE A 84 6.59 30.06 1.14
N LEU A 85 6.59 31.27 0.60
CA LEU A 85 7.51 32.34 0.96
C LEU A 85 6.94 33.30 2.02
N GLU A 86 5.63 33.27 2.25
CA GLU A 86 5.00 34.05 3.30
C GLU A 86 5.56 33.70 4.67
N GLU A 87 5.88 34.70 5.48
CA GLU A 87 6.51 34.52 6.79
C GLU A 87 5.68 33.59 7.71
N SER A 88 4.36 33.76 7.70
CA SER A 88 3.43 32.92 8.43
C SER A 88 3.50 31.45 8.00
N THR A 89 3.54 31.22 6.69
CA THR A 89 3.68 29.87 6.12
C THR A 89 5.04 29.26 6.45
N ARG A 90 6.11 30.02 6.30
CA ARG A 90 7.48 29.59 6.64
C ARG A 90 7.62 29.16 8.09
N LYS A 91 6.90 29.81 9.01
CA LYS A 91 6.89 29.45 10.45
C LYS A 91 6.01 28.25 10.77
N ASN A 92 4.82 28.18 10.18
CA ASN A 92 3.79 27.22 10.57
C ASN A 92 3.78 25.94 9.72
N PHE A 93 4.38 25.98 8.52
CA PHE A 93 4.49 24.84 7.61
C PHE A 93 5.96 24.54 7.32
N GLN A 94 6.69 24.11 8.36
CA GLN A 94 8.12 23.75 8.29
C GLN A 94 8.28 22.47 7.46
N SER A 95 8.30 22.62 6.14
CA SER A 95 8.30 21.51 5.17
C SER A 95 9.31 21.77 4.07
N ILE A 96 9.83 20.71 3.49
CA ILE A 96 10.61 20.76 2.25
C ILE A 96 9.62 20.89 1.10
N ILE A 97 9.75 21.91 0.26
CA ILE A 97 8.84 22.17 -0.86
C ILE A 97 9.60 21.98 -2.17
N VAL A 98 9.06 21.19 -3.08
CA VAL A 98 9.71 20.86 -4.36
C VAL A 98 8.78 21.14 -5.53
N PHE A 99 9.28 21.90 -6.49
CA PHE A 99 8.64 22.18 -7.77
C PHE A 99 9.50 21.61 -8.90
N PRO A 100 9.22 20.43 -9.41
CA PRO A 100 9.88 19.90 -10.61
C PRO A 100 9.39 20.63 -11.86
N GLN A 101 10.17 20.61 -12.94
CA GLN A 101 9.78 21.19 -14.22
C GLN A 101 9.69 20.13 -15.32
N CYS A 102 8.52 20.05 -15.95
CA CYS A 102 8.25 19.22 -17.12
C CYS A 102 8.76 19.91 -18.39
N PRO A 103 9.48 19.24 -19.29
CA PRO A 103 9.93 19.82 -20.54
C PRO A 103 8.79 20.25 -21.47
N SER A 104 9.08 21.18 -22.38
CA SER A 104 8.15 21.56 -23.43
C SER A 104 7.79 20.37 -24.32
N GLY A 105 6.50 20.22 -24.63
CA GLY A 105 5.99 19.10 -25.43
C GLY A 105 5.73 17.80 -24.66
N GLU A 106 6.18 17.71 -23.42
CA GLU A 106 5.98 16.52 -22.56
C GLU A 106 4.79 16.73 -21.61
N SER A 107 4.39 15.63 -20.92
CA SER A 107 3.32 15.63 -19.94
C SER A 107 3.72 14.86 -18.68
N TRP A 108 3.13 15.25 -17.53
CA TRP A 108 3.25 14.51 -16.28
C TRP A 108 2.56 13.15 -16.33
N SER A 109 1.47 13.05 -17.10
CA SER A 109 0.58 11.90 -17.16
C SER A 109 0.44 11.34 -18.57
N SER A 110 -0.13 10.17 -18.69
CA SER A 110 -0.48 9.50 -19.95
C SER A 110 -1.79 10.02 -20.56
N MET A 111 -2.18 11.27 -20.27
CA MET A 111 -3.42 11.86 -20.78
C MET A 111 -3.37 12.07 -22.29
N GLU A 112 -4.51 11.89 -22.94
CA GLU A 112 -4.73 12.15 -24.36
C GLU A 112 -5.97 13.05 -24.56
N SER A 113 -6.05 13.75 -25.68
CA SER A 113 -7.27 14.44 -26.07
C SER A 113 -7.71 13.96 -27.44
N ASP A 114 -9.00 13.68 -27.59
CA ASP A 114 -9.58 13.35 -28.89
C ASP A 114 -9.77 14.59 -29.78
N SER A 115 -10.19 14.36 -31.02
CA SER A 115 -10.44 15.43 -32.00
C SER A 115 -11.59 16.39 -31.62
N THR A 116 -12.38 16.06 -30.59
CA THR A 116 -13.45 16.91 -30.04
C THR A 116 -12.98 17.74 -28.84
N GLY A 117 -11.73 17.56 -28.40
CA GLY A 117 -11.17 18.21 -27.21
C GLY A 117 -11.57 17.53 -25.90
N LYS A 118 -12.17 16.35 -25.94
CA LYS A 118 -12.45 15.54 -24.76
C LYS A 118 -11.14 14.87 -24.30
N TRP A 119 -10.87 14.98 -23.01
CA TRP A 119 -9.73 14.33 -22.37
C TRP A 119 -10.03 12.85 -22.06
N ASP A 120 -9.06 11.99 -22.36
CA ASP A 120 -8.99 10.60 -21.92
C ASP A 120 -7.76 10.41 -21.04
N PHE A 121 -7.85 9.48 -20.09
CA PHE A 121 -6.81 9.22 -19.10
C PHE A 121 -6.45 7.73 -19.14
N PRO A 122 -5.80 7.25 -20.20
CA PRO A 122 -5.37 5.87 -20.29
C PRO A 122 -4.37 5.57 -19.17
N PHE A 123 -4.52 4.40 -18.58
CA PHE A 123 -3.55 3.91 -17.58
C PHE A 123 -2.71 2.84 -18.24
N THR A 124 -1.61 3.26 -18.87
CA THR A 124 -0.68 2.39 -19.56
C THR A 124 0.13 1.56 -18.57
N GLU A 125 0.57 0.36 -18.97
CA GLU A 125 1.44 -0.51 -18.15
C GLU A 125 2.73 0.23 -17.78
N GLU A 126 3.34 0.91 -18.75
CA GLU A 126 4.52 1.74 -18.56
C GLU A 126 4.13 3.19 -18.28
N PRO A 127 4.60 3.80 -17.18
CA PRO A 127 4.39 5.22 -16.93
C PRO A 127 5.12 6.09 -17.94
N SER A 128 4.67 7.32 -18.12
CA SER A 128 5.37 8.30 -18.96
C SER A 128 6.83 8.49 -18.50
N LYS A 129 7.69 8.96 -19.40
CA LYS A 129 9.09 9.29 -19.06
C LYS A 129 9.16 10.26 -17.88
N GLN A 130 8.29 11.28 -17.87
CA GLN A 130 8.27 12.29 -16.82
C GLN A 130 7.81 11.72 -15.49
N MET A 131 6.83 10.80 -15.50
CA MET A 131 6.39 10.10 -14.30
C MET A 131 7.50 9.23 -13.70
N LYS A 132 8.29 8.54 -14.53
CA LYS A 132 9.47 7.77 -14.07
C LYS A 132 10.51 8.67 -13.41
N LEU A 133 10.79 9.84 -14.00
CA LEU A 133 11.72 10.81 -13.43
C LEU A 133 11.19 11.41 -12.11
N LEU A 134 9.88 11.69 -11.99
CA LEU A 134 9.27 12.11 -10.72
C LEU A 134 9.44 11.07 -9.62
N SER A 135 9.20 9.79 -9.91
CA SER A 135 9.39 8.71 -8.95
C SER A 135 10.84 8.57 -8.50
N GLY A 136 11.79 8.67 -9.43
CA GLY A 136 13.22 8.67 -9.12
C GLY A 136 13.64 9.88 -8.28
N LEU A 137 13.21 11.09 -8.66
CA LEU A 137 13.44 12.32 -7.88
C LEU A 137 12.90 12.20 -6.46
N LEU A 138 11.67 11.71 -6.29
CA LEU A 138 11.10 11.51 -4.95
C LEU A 138 11.95 10.54 -4.12
N SER A 139 12.43 9.46 -4.71
CA SER A 139 13.29 8.47 -4.04
C SER A 139 14.61 9.11 -3.60
N GLU A 140 15.23 9.92 -4.45
CA GLU A 140 16.46 10.65 -4.12
C GLU A 140 16.23 11.67 -2.99
N LEU A 141 15.13 12.43 -3.04
CA LEU A 141 14.78 13.42 -2.01
C LEU A 141 14.58 12.76 -0.64
N MET A 142 13.94 11.60 -0.60
CA MET A 142 13.69 10.86 0.65
C MET A 142 14.99 10.37 1.29
N VAL A 143 15.98 9.98 0.49
CA VAL A 143 17.29 9.53 1.01
C VAL A 143 18.16 10.71 1.46
N ASN A 144 18.18 11.79 0.69
CA ASN A 144 19.18 12.84 0.82
C ASN A 144 18.74 14.07 1.64
N ASN A 145 17.46 14.19 2.02
CA ASN A 145 16.90 15.43 2.57
C ASN A 145 16.12 15.25 3.87
N CYS A 146 16.49 14.42 4.78
CA CYS A 146 15.88 14.34 6.12
C CYS A 146 14.34 14.42 6.12
N VAL A 147 13.71 13.74 5.15
CA VAL A 147 12.27 13.72 4.96
C VAL A 147 11.60 12.87 6.04
N ASP A 148 10.48 13.37 6.58
CA ASP A 148 9.50 12.56 7.31
C ASP A 148 8.71 11.73 6.29
N GLU A 149 9.08 10.47 6.14
CA GLU A 149 8.47 9.55 5.19
C GLU A 149 6.96 9.36 5.41
N GLN A 150 6.47 9.65 6.61
CA GLN A 150 5.04 9.60 6.93
C GLN A 150 4.27 10.84 6.44
N LYS A 151 4.96 11.91 6.04
CA LYS A 151 4.38 13.20 5.68
C LYS A 151 4.84 13.67 4.30
N VAL A 152 4.59 12.85 3.30
CA VAL A 152 4.86 13.18 1.89
C VAL A 152 3.55 13.57 1.21
N TYR A 153 3.47 14.80 0.71
CA TYR A 153 2.27 15.36 0.10
C TYR A 153 2.48 15.63 -1.37
N LEU A 154 1.43 15.55 -2.14
CA LEU A 154 1.45 15.81 -3.57
C LEU A 154 0.33 16.79 -3.96
N GLY A 155 0.68 17.84 -4.69
CA GLY A 155 -0.28 18.75 -5.28
C GLY A 155 0.02 19.02 -6.73
N GLY A 156 -0.96 19.53 -7.46
CA GLY A 156 -0.73 19.96 -8.83
C GLY A 156 -1.94 20.70 -9.41
N LEU A 157 -1.69 21.54 -10.41
CA LEU A 157 -2.73 22.30 -11.08
C LEU A 157 -2.81 21.92 -12.57
N SER A 158 -4.03 21.85 -13.14
CA SER A 158 -4.25 21.59 -14.56
C SER A 158 -3.49 20.33 -15.02
N LEU A 159 -2.52 20.44 -15.94
CA LEU A 159 -1.63 19.35 -16.33
C LEU A 159 -0.97 18.65 -15.12
N GLY A 160 -0.59 19.43 -14.11
CA GLY A 160 -0.03 18.90 -12.86
C GLY A 160 -1.05 18.14 -12.01
N ALA A 161 -2.32 18.52 -12.07
CA ALA A 161 -3.38 17.77 -11.40
C ALA A 161 -3.64 16.41 -12.05
N PHE A 162 -3.53 16.31 -13.39
CA PHE A 162 -3.57 15.03 -14.10
C PHE A 162 -2.41 14.14 -13.64
N GLY A 163 -1.18 14.70 -13.56
CA GLY A 163 -0.01 13.99 -13.04
C GLY A 163 -0.19 13.57 -11.58
N THR A 164 -0.77 14.43 -10.73
CA THR A 164 -1.07 14.12 -9.32
C THR A 164 -1.97 12.89 -9.21
N LEU A 165 -3.08 12.87 -9.97
CA LEU A 165 -4.05 11.77 -9.91
C LEU A 165 -3.50 10.46 -10.47
N GLU A 166 -2.69 10.51 -11.53
CA GLU A 166 -2.01 9.32 -12.03
C GLU A 166 -0.94 8.84 -11.06
N TRP A 167 -0.14 9.73 -10.48
CA TRP A 167 0.96 9.34 -9.59
C TRP A 167 0.46 8.70 -8.30
N ILE A 168 -0.59 9.26 -7.67
CA ILE A 168 -1.19 8.63 -6.49
C ILE A 168 -1.85 7.28 -6.78
N ALA A 169 -2.29 7.04 -8.02
CA ALA A 169 -2.80 5.74 -8.44
C ALA A 169 -1.67 4.73 -8.69
N ARG A 170 -0.53 5.17 -9.23
CA ARG A 170 0.65 4.29 -9.46
C ARG A 170 1.38 3.94 -8.17
N GLU A 171 1.53 4.89 -7.26
CA GLU A 171 2.32 4.76 -6.05
C GLU A 171 1.51 5.18 -4.80
N PRO A 172 0.37 4.54 -4.51
CA PRO A 172 -0.56 4.98 -3.47
C PRO A 172 0.05 5.00 -2.06
N ASN A 173 1.11 4.23 -1.83
CA ASN A 173 1.74 4.11 -0.52
C ASN A 173 2.85 5.16 -0.27
N ARG A 174 3.10 6.05 -1.25
CA ARG A 174 4.12 7.09 -1.10
C ARG A 174 3.59 8.39 -0.50
N PHE A 175 2.29 8.64 -0.58
CA PHE A 175 1.70 9.93 -0.24
C PHE A 175 0.77 9.86 0.96
N ALA A 176 0.86 10.86 1.83
CA ALA A 176 0.00 11.04 3.00
C ALA A 176 -1.29 11.79 2.67
N ALA A 177 -1.25 12.68 1.69
CA ALA A 177 -2.42 13.40 1.16
C ALA A 177 -2.11 13.98 -0.23
N ALA A 178 -3.16 14.25 -1.01
CA ALA A 178 -3.04 14.90 -2.31
C ALA A 178 -4.08 16.01 -2.50
N PHE A 179 -3.72 17.05 -3.31
CA PHE A 179 -4.63 18.13 -3.65
C PHE A 179 -4.54 18.54 -5.13
N PRO A 180 -5.29 17.85 -6.00
CA PRO A 180 -5.40 18.23 -7.42
C PRO A 180 -6.29 19.48 -7.59
N ILE A 181 -5.85 20.45 -8.42
CA ILE A 181 -6.56 21.70 -8.72
C ILE A 181 -6.89 21.76 -10.20
N CYS A 182 -8.16 22.01 -10.57
CA CYS A 182 -8.69 22.08 -11.94
C CYS A 182 -8.20 20.95 -12.85
N GLY A 183 -8.31 19.71 -12.37
CA GLY A 183 -7.82 18.53 -13.06
C GLY A 183 -8.88 17.48 -13.33
N GLY A 184 -8.44 16.38 -13.92
CA GLY A 184 -9.23 15.18 -14.19
C GLY A 184 -8.36 13.95 -14.18
N GLY A 185 -8.97 12.78 -14.22
CA GLY A 185 -8.27 11.50 -14.17
C GLY A 185 -9.17 10.32 -14.48
N ASN A 186 -8.59 9.14 -14.52
CA ASN A 186 -9.33 7.90 -14.77
C ASN A 186 -10.12 7.50 -13.52
N THR A 187 -11.45 7.48 -13.63
CA THR A 187 -12.36 7.12 -12.54
C THR A 187 -12.25 5.67 -12.08
N LEU A 188 -11.70 4.78 -12.92
CA LEU A 188 -11.46 3.38 -12.53
C LEU A 188 -10.31 3.24 -11.52
N LEU A 189 -9.41 4.23 -11.47
CA LEU A 189 -8.27 4.21 -10.56
C LEU A 189 -8.60 4.71 -9.16
N THR A 190 -9.79 5.29 -8.93
CA THR A 190 -10.22 5.76 -7.60
C THR A 190 -10.22 4.65 -6.55
N SER A 191 -10.50 3.41 -6.95
CA SER A 191 -10.43 2.24 -6.07
C SER A 191 -9.02 1.94 -5.54
N ILE A 192 -7.98 2.44 -6.20
CA ILE A 192 -6.58 2.23 -5.79
C ILE A 192 -6.17 3.20 -4.68
N TYR A 193 -6.55 4.46 -4.80
CA TYR A 193 -6.09 5.52 -3.89
C TYR A 193 -7.18 6.16 -3.03
N GLY A 194 -8.45 6.07 -3.42
CA GLY A 194 -9.53 6.84 -2.80
C GLY A 194 -9.76 6.56 -1.32
N SER A 195 -9.56 5.32 -0.87
CA SER A 195 -9.62 4.94 0.56
C SER A 195 -8.29 5.18 1.30
N LYS A 196 -7.16 5.21 0.57
CA LYS A 196 -5.80 5.25 1.14
C LYS A 196 -5.26 6.66 1.31
N ILE A 197 -5.52 7.54 0.34
CA ILE A 197 -4.96 8.88 0.28
C ILE A 197 -6.06 9.91 0.43
N PRO A 198 -6.16 10.60 1.58
CA PRO A 198 -7.00 11.78 1.70
C PRO A 198 -6.74 12.73 0.54
N THR A 199 -7.76 13.01 -0.27
CA THR A 199 -7.62 13.83 -1.47
C THR A 199 -8.57 15.02 -1.42
N TRP A 200 -8.06 16.25 -1.53
CA TRP A 200 -8.86 17.45 -1.57
C TRP A 200 -8.85 18.09 -2.95
N PHE A 201 -9.94 17.94 -3.68
CA PHE A 201 -10.12 18.50 -5.01
C PHE A 201 -10.56 19.96 -4.95
N PHE A 202 -10.03 20.77 -5.87
CA PHE A 202 -10.41 22.17 -6.09
C PHE A 202 -10.73 22.40 -7.56
N HIS A 203 -11.84 23.09 -7.89
CA HIS A 203 -12.20 23.40 -9.27
C HIS A 203 -13.10 24.65 -9.36
N GLY A 204 -12.99 25.41 -10.42
CA GLY A 204 -13.93 26.46 -10.77
C GLY A 204 -15.08 25.91 -11.61
N ASP A 205 -16.33 26.29 -11.31
CA ASP A 205 -17.49 25.77 -12.04
C ASP A 205 -17.68 26.36 -13.44
N ALA A 206 -16.98 27.48 -13.73
CA ALA A 206 -16.95 28.12 -15.04
C ALA A 206 -15.67 27.80 -15.83
N ASP A 207 -14.95 26.73 -15.51
CA ASP A 207 -13.74 26.30 -16.20
C ASP A 207 -14.07 25.83 -17.63
N ASN A 208 -13.58 26.59 -18.63
CA ASN A 208 -13.76 26.31 -20.05
C ASN A 208 -12.56 25.57 -20.68
N VAL A 209 -11.52 25.25 -19.91
CA VAL A 209 -10.31 24.52 -20.37
C VAL A 209 -10.38 23.07 -19.94
N VAL A 210 -10.61 22.84 -18.65
CA VAL A 210 -10.82 21.52 -18.08
C VAL A 210 -12.21 21.50 -17.45
N PRO A 211 -13.19 20.85 -18.08
CA PRO A 211 -14.56 20.80 -17.55
C PRO A 211 -14.63 20.31 -16.09
N VAL A 212 -15.35 21.03 -15.25
CA VAL A 212 -15.53 20.72 -13.83
C VAL A 212 -16.14 19.33 -13.60
N SER A 213 -16.82 18.77 -14.61
CA SER A 213 -17.39 17.42 -14.58
C SER A 213 -16.36 16.34 -14.24
N TYR A 214 -15.10 16.49 -14.70
CA TYR A 214 -14.03 15.53 -14.40
C TYR A 214 -13.75 15.44 -12.89
N SER A 215 -13.64 16.57 -12.19
CA SER A 215 -13.47 16.55 -10.73
C SER A 215 -14.71 16.04 -10.03
N ARG A 216 -15.92 16.45 -10.47
CA ARG A 216 -17.18 15.97 -9.89
C ARG A 216 -17.34 14.45 -10.00
N GLU A 217 -16.99 13.86 -11.16
CA GLU A 217 -17.05 12.41 -11.39
C GLU A 217 -16.10 11.66 -10.47
N LEU A 218 -14.84 12.09 -10.36
CA LEU A 218 -13.86 11.50 -9.44
C LEU A 218 -14.32 11.58 -7.98
N VAL A 219 -14.75 12.76 -7.54
CA VAL A 219 -15.23 12.98 -6.18
C VAL A 219 -16.44 12.12 -5.86
N ASN A 220 -17.42 12.03 -6.79
CA ASN A 220 -18.61 11.20 -6.62
C ASN A 220 -18.23 9.71 -6.55
N LYS A 221 -17.29 9.28 -7.39
CA LYS A 221 -16.81 7.89 -7.41
C LYS A 221 -16.10 7.54 -6.10
N ILE A 222 -15.17 8.38 -5.62
CA ILE A 222 -14.49 8.18 -4.33
C ILE A 222 -15.48 8.16 -3.16
N LYS A 223 -16.49 9.07 -3.15
CA LYS A 223 -17.55 9.05 -2.12
C LYS A 223 -18.38 7.77 -2.15
N ALA A 224 -18.73 7.29 -3.36
CA ALA A 224 -19.47 6.04 -3.53
C ALA A 224 -18.68 4.83 -3.01
N GLU A 225 -17.35 4.87 -3.13
CA GLU A 225 -16.40 3.88 -2.62
C GLU A 225 -16.06 4.09 -1.13
N LYS A 226 -16.72 5.07 -0.44
CA LYS A 226 -16.47 5.45 0.96
C LYS A 226 -15.04 5.92 1.22
N GLY A 227 -14.38 6.44 0.19
CA GLY A 227 -13.04 6.98 0.28
C GLY A 227 -12.98 8.35 0.99
N ASN A 228 -11.77 8.76 1.36
CA ASN A 228 -11.51 10.01 2.06
C ASN A 228 -11.30 11.15 1.05
N VAL A 229 -12.37 11.86 0.71
CA VAL A 229 -12.35 12.95 -0.27
C VAL A 229 -13.00 14.21 0.27
N ARG A 230 -12.34 15.34 0.03
CA ARG A 230 -12.86 16.69 0.22
C ARG A 230 -12.96 17.39 -1.15
N TYR A 231 -13.96 18.22 -1.33
CA TYR A 231 -14.16 18.96 -2.58
C TYR A 231 -14.58 20.40 -2.31
N THR A 232 -13.87 21.34 -2.93
CA THR A 232 -14.22 22.77 -2.95
C THR A 232 -14.41 23.18 -4.40
N GLU A 233 -15.63 23.60 -4.72
CA GLU A 233 -15.99 24.14 -6.03
C GLU A 233 -16.20 25.65 -5.89
N TYR A 234 -15.58 26.42 -6.76
CA TYR A 234 -15.62 27.89 -6.70
C TYR A 234 -16.61 28.43 -7.73
N PRO A 235 -17.75 29.01 -7.30
CA PRO A 235 -18.76 29.53 -8.20
C PRO A 235 -18.26 30.70 -9.06
N GLY A 236 -18.51 30.63 -10.38
CA GLY A 236 -18.12 31.65 -11.35
C GLY A 236 -16.62 31.75 -11.62
N VAL A 237 -15.81 30.86 -11.08
CA VAL A 237 -14.35 30.84 -11.29
C VAL A 237 -14.02 29.96 -12.50
N GLY A 238 -13.14 30.48 -13.36
CA GLY A 238 -12.64 29.79 -14.55
C GLY A 238 -11.50 28.82 -14.26
N HIS A 239 -10.66 28.59 -15.28
CA HIS A 239 -9.55 27.62 -15.18
C HIS A 239 -8.50 27.98 -14.12
N ASP A 240 -8.40 29.24 -13.75
CA ASP A 240 -7.40 29.75 -12.81
C ASP A 240 -7.77 29.59 -11.32
N SER A 241 -8.60 28.60 -11.01
CA SER A 241 -9.07 28.27 -9.66
C SER A 241 -7.95 27.99 -8.63
N TRP A 242 -6.72 27.78 -9.08
CA TRP A 242 -5.54 27.73 -8.19
C TRP A 242 -5.32 29.02 -7.39
N ASN A 243 -5.73 30.19 -7.92
CA ASN A 243 -5.66 31.46 -7.18
C ASN A 243 -6.56 31.45 -5.94
N ASN A 244 -7.65 30.68 -5.96
CA ASN A 244 -8.56 30.47 -4.85
C ASN A 244 -8.04 29.35 -3.93
N ALA A 245 -7.60 28.24 -4.50
CA ALA A 245 -7.11 27.08 -3.76
C ALA A 245 -5.90 27.42 -2.88
N PHE A 246 -4.95 28.22 -3.37
CA PHE A 246 -3.81 28.66 -2.56
C PHE A 246 -4.18 29.66 -1.44
N LYS A 247 -5.37 30.23 -1.47
CA LYS A 247 -5.90 31.09 -0.40
C LYS A 247 -6.78 30.32 0.59
N GLU A 248 -6.98 29.00 0.37
CA GLU A 248 -7.78 28.19 1.26
C GLU A 248 -7.10 28.08 2.64
N PRO A 249 -7.71 28.63 3.71
CA PRO A 249 -7.02 28.80 4.99
C PRO A 249 -6.68 27.47 5.66
N GLU A 250 -7.41 26.41 5.32
CA GLU A 250 -7.22 25.10 5.91
C GLU A 250 -6.24 24.21 5.14
N LEU A 251 -5.82 24.56 3.91
CA LEU A 251 -5.05 23.68 3.03
C LEU A 251 -3.78 23.13 3.72
N LEU A 252 -2.94 24.02 4.20
CA LEU A 252 -1.65 23.61 4.79
C LEU A 252 -1.83 22.87 6.13
N SER A 253 -2.79 23.32 6.95
CA SER A 253 -3.09 22.64 8.21
C SER A 253 -3.74 21.28 7.99
N TRP A 254 -4.55 21.14 6.93
CA TRP A 254 -5.13 19.88 6.52
C TRP A 254 -4.04 18.92 6.04
N LEU A 255 -3.07 19.36 5.23
CA LEU A 255 -1.93 18.51 4.84
C LEU A 255 -1.21 17.98 6.09
N LEU A 256 -0.82 18.85 7.03
CA LEU A 256 -0.07 18.45 8.22
C LEU A 256 -0.81 17.47 9.14
N LYS A 257 -2.15 17.46 9.12
CA LYS A 257 -3.00 16.52 9.87
C LYS A 257 -3.00 15.12 9.27
N ASN A 258 -2.67 14.99 7.98
CA ASN A 258 -2.65 13.72 7.29
C ASN A 258 -1.23 13.12 7.32
N THR A 259 -1.15 11.88 7.74
CA THR A 259 0.07 11.06 7.67
C THR A 259 -0.22 9.83 6.82
N LYS A 260 0.80 9.29 6.17
CA LYS A 260 0.65 7.96 5.58
C LYS A 260 0.22 6.99 6.66
N PHE A 261 -0.53 6.00 6.25
CA PHE A 261 -0.83 4.91 7.15
C PHE A 261 0.49 4.30 7.64
N ASP A 262 0.82 4.54 8.91
CA ASP A 262 1.94 3.91 9.58
C ASP A 262 1.40 2.78 10.46
N PRO A 263 1.73 1.52 10.15
CA PRO A 263 1.35 0.41 11.02
C PRO A 263 1.82 0.57 12.46
N ALA A 264 2.91 1.34 12.69
CA ALA A 264 3.41 1.65 14.03
C ALA A 264 2.65 2.78 14.73
N ASN A 265 1.92 3.63 13.99
CA ASN A 265 1.12 4.74 14.52
C ASN A 265 -0.38 4.39 14.69
N VAL A 266 -0.69 3.12 14.87
CA VAL A 266 -2.06 2.63 15.18
C VAL A 266 -2.64 3.24 16.48
N SER A 267 -1.87 4.04 17.21
CA SER A 267 -2.38 4.82 18.37
C SER A 267 -3.31 5.98 18.00
N SER A 268 -3.47 6.37 16.73
CA SER A 268 -4.37 7.44 16.28
C SER A 268 -5.55 6.97 15.42
N ILE A 269 -5.71 5.69 15.15
CA ILE A 269 -7.04 5.16 14.81
C ILE A 269 -7.90 5.42 16.04
N PRO A 270 -9.13 6.00 15.90
CA PRO A 270 -10.07 6.00 17.01
C PRO A 270 -10.01 4.59 17.57
N SER A 271 -9.76 4.45 18.87
CA SER A 271 -9.62 3.14 19.49
C SER A 271 -10.93 2.38 19.26
N TYR A 272 -11.06 1.74 18.11
CA TYR A 272 -11.82 0.53 18.01
C TYR A 272 -11.00 -0.49 18.81
N ALA A 273 -10.93 -0.21 20.12
CA ALA A 273 -10.52 -1.21 21.06
C ALA A 273 -11.43 -2.39 20.72
N ALA A 274 -10.84 -3.49 20.27
CA ALA A 274 -11.55 -4.75 20.27
C ALA A 274 -11.97 -4.94 21.72
N LYS A 275 -13.19 -4.47 22.06
CA LYS A 275 -13.69 -4.37 23.42
C LYS A 275 -13.84 -5.72 24.09
N LYS A 276 -13.64 -6.82 23.35
CA LYS A 276 -13.64 -8.19 23.83
C LYS A 276 -12.51 -9.00 23.21
N MET A 277 -11.26 -8.69 23.53
CA MET A 277 -10.18 -9.63 23.33
C MET A 277 -10.08 -10.55 24.53
N GLN A 278 -10.04 -11.87 24.30
CA GLN A 278 -9.81 -12.89 25.32
C GLN A 278 -8.60 -13.72 24.96
N THR A 279 -7.67 -13.83 25.89
CA THR A 279 -6.54 -14.77 25.74
C THR A 279 -6.95 -16.13 26.30
N LEU A 280 -6.85 -17.16 25.44
CA LEU A 280 -7.23 -18.53 25.76
C LEU A 280 -6.03 -19.46 25.58
N THR A 281 -5.84 -20.40 26.50
CA THR A 281 -4.81 -21.44 26.38
C THR A 281 -5.39 -22.63 25.64
N TYR A 282 -4.86 -22.95 24.46
CA TYR A 282 -5.36 -24.03 23.63
C TYR A 282 -4.53 -25.33 23.75
N PHE A 283 -3.31 -25.25 24.27
CA PHE A 283 -2.43 -26.38 24.44
C PHE A 283 -1.43 -26.15 25.57
N THR A 284 -1.15 -27.22 26.32
CA THR A 284 -0.11 -27.26 27.36
C THR A 284 0.47 -28.68 27.42
N ASP A 285 1.79 -28.84 27.43
CA ASP A 285 2.45 -30.13 27.58
C ASP A 285 3.47 -30.18 28.75
N GLY A 286 3.39 -29.24 29.65
CA GLY A 286 4.29 -29.07 30.79
C GLY A 286 5.54 -28.24 30.47
N LYS A 287 5.91 -28.06 29.19
CA LYS A 287 7.01 -27.20 28.72
C LYS A 287 6.49 -26.00 27.94
N ASP A 288 5.55 -26.28 27.04
CA ASP A 288 4.98 -25.26 26.16
C ASP A 288 3.57 -24.90 26.64
N LYS A 289 3.31 -23.63 26.79
CA LYS A 289 1.98 -23.06 26.96
C LYS A 289 1.65 -22.26 25.70
N LEU A 290 0.74 -22.77 24.88
CA LEU A 290 0.33 -22.13 23.64
C LEU A 290 -1.03 -21.46 23.81
N GLU A 291 -1.09 -20.19 23.47
CA GLU A 291 -2.24 -19.31 23.66
C GLU A 291 -2.71 -18.74 22.34
N LEU A 292 -3.96 -18.34 22.32
CA LEU A 292 -4.55 -17.56 21.24
C LEU A 292 -5.32 -16.38 21.81
N ASP A 293 -5.38 -15.29 21.06
CA ASP A 293 -6.18 -14.11 21.35
C ASP A 293 -7.39 -14.11 20.43
N LEU A 294 -8.56 -14.22 21.02
CA LEU A 294 -9.86 -14.20 20.34
C LEU A 294 -10.44 -12.79 20.38
N TYR A 295 -10.70 -12.23 19.21
CA TYR A 295 -11.33 -10.94 19.00
C TYR A 295 -12.74 -11.15 18.44
N LEU A 296 -13.75 -10.61 19.12
CA LEU A 296 -15.16 -10.79 18.76
C LEU A 296 -15.81 -9.44 18.38
N PRO A 297 -16.77 -9.43 17.43
CA PRO A 297 -17.58 -8.26 17.14
C PRO A 297 -18.33 -7.74 18.37
N ASP A 298 -18.53 -6.42 18.48
CA ASP A 298 -19.25 -5.79 19.60
C ASP A 298 -20.75 -6.17 19.65
N ILE A 299 -21.33 -6.48 18.51
CA ILE A 299 -22.74 -6.90 18.38
C ILE A 299 -22.77 -8.23 17.63
N PRO A 300 -22.85 -9.37 18.31
CA PRO A 300 -23.12 -10.62 17.62
C PRO A 300 -24.51 -10.54 16.98
N ALA A 301 -24.60 -10.85 15.69
CA ALA A 301 -25.89 -11.06 15.04
C ALA A 301 -26.64 -12.13 15.84
N VAL A 302 -27.78 -11.80 16.41
CA VAL A 302 -28.53 -12.62 17.41
C VAL A 302 -28.86 -14.03 16.87
N ASP A 303 -28.86 -14.21 15.53
CA ASP A 303 -29.26 -15.47 14.89
C ASP A 303 -28.22 -16.05 13.91
N LYS A 304 -26.99 -15.53 13.85
CA LYS A 304 -25.97 -16.04 12.90
C LYS A 304 -24.66 -16.33 13.63
N LYS A 305 -24.15 -17.54 13.44
CA LYS A 305 -22.79 -17.88 13.87
C LYS A 305 -21.76 -17.07 13.10
N LEU A 306 -20.67 -16.70 13.78
CA LEU A 306 -19.59 -15.87 13.24
C LEU A 306 -18.62 -16.70 12.41
N PRO A 307 -18.40 -16.40 11.12
CA PRO A 307 -17.25 -16.95 10.40
C PRO A 307 -15.95 -16.54 11.11
N LEU A 308 -14.94 -17.41 11.07
CA LEU A 308 -13.72 -17.29 11.86
C LEU A 308 -12.50 -17.13 10.95
N ILE A 309 -11.67 -16.12 11.20
CA ILE A 309 -10.34 -15.98 10.62
C ILE A 309 -9.32 -16.41 11.68
N LEU A 310 -8.56 -17.49 11.39
CA LEU A 310 -7.48 -17.97 12.24
C LEU A 310 -6.15 -17.53 11.64
N TYR A 311 -5.51 -16.56 12.28
CA TYR A 311 -4.26 -15.95 11.84
C TYR A 311 -3.05 -16.52 12.57
N VAL A 312 -2.00 -16.83 11.79
CA VAL A 312 -0.70 -17.33 12.26
C VAL A 312 0.39 -16.32 11.90
N HIS A 313 1.10 -15.84 12.91
CA HIS A 313 2.13 -14.82 12.75
C HIS A 313 3.40 -15.33 12.06
N GLY A 314 4.15 -14.42 11.43
CA GLY A 314 5.47 -14.68 10.85
C GLY A 314 6.58 -14.78 11.91
N GLY A 315 7.83 -14.72 11.44
CA GLY A 315 9.02 -14.70 12.29
C GLY A 315 9.95 -15.89 12.12
N GLY A 316 9.89 -16.59 10.97
CA GLY A 316 10.83 -17.64 10.58
C GLY A 316 10.88 -18.83 11.54
N PHE A 317 9.77 -19.14 12.21
CA PHE A 317 9.66 -20.18 13.24
C PHE A 317 10.61 -20.00 14.43
N SER A 318 11.27 -18.87 14.52
CA SER A 318 12.26 -18.51 15.56
C SER A 318 11.84 -17.34 16.43
N GLY A 319 10.94 -16.52 15.95
CA GLY A 319 10.46 -15.29 16.60
C GLY A 319 9.03 -14.95 16.18
N GLY A 320 8.65 -13.70 16.42
CA GLY A 320 7.29 -13.22 16.26
C GLY A 320 6.41 -13.58 17.45
N ASN A 321 5.23 -13.03 17.50
CA ASN A 321 4.23 -13.32 18.53
C ASN A 321 2.82 -12.97 18.03
N ARG A 322 1.79 -13.43 18.76
CA ARG A 322 0.39 -13.15 18.45
C ARG A 322 -0.08 -11.74 18.79
N ILE A 323 0.73 -10.99 19.54
CA ILE A 323 0.39 -9.66 20.04
C ILE A 323 1.19 -8.64 19.23
N ASP A 324 0.54 -8.00 18.27
CA ASP A 324 1.13 -6.98 17.40
C ASP A 324 0.06 -5.92 17.08
N PRO A 325 0.40 -4.62 17.07
CA PRO A 325 -0.55 -3.55 16.73
C PRO A 325 -1.23 -3.74 15.37
N LEU A 326 -0.50 -4.25 14.37
CA LEU A 326 -1.04 -4.51 13.05
C LEU A 326 -2.08 -5.64 13.05
N ILE A 327 -1.83 -6.70 13.85
CA ILE A 327 -2.77 -7.80 14.06
C ILE A 327 -4.05 -7.27 14.73
N SER A 328 -3.91 -6.46 15.79
CA SER A 328 -5.05 -5.88 16.49
C SER A 328 -5.88 -4.96 15.61
N ALA A 329 -5.24 -4.15 14.76
CA ALA A 329 -5.92 -3.28 13.79
C ALA A 329 -6.68 -4.10 12.74
N THR A 330 -6.06 -5.16 12.21
CA THR A 330 -6.70 -6.06 11.26
C THR A 330 -7.88 -6.79 11.90
N ALA A 331 -7.72 -7.28 13.14
CA ALA A 331 -8.80 -7.91 13.90
C ALA A 331 -10.00 -6.97 14.10
N ALA A 332 -9.75 -5.70 14.44
CA ALA A 332 -10.81 -4.70 14.62
C ALA A 332 -11.62 -4.48 13.34
N GLU A 333 -10.96 -4.42 12.18
CA GLU A 333 -11.63 -4.23 10.89
C GLU A 333 -12.40 -5.49 10.45
N MET A 334 -11.85 -6.67 10.67
CA MET A 334 -12.55 -7.94 10.44
C MET A 334 -13.76 -8.09 11.36
N ASN A 335 -13.65 -7.69 12.65
CA ASN A 335 -14.77 -7.67 13.57
C ASN A 335 -15.87 -6.67 13.14
N ALA A 336 -15.49 -5.49 12.65
CA ALA A 336 -16.46 -4.51 12.12
C ALA A 336 -17.23 -5.05 10.92
N ALA A 337 -16.62 -5.95 10.14
CA ALA A 337 -17.25 -6.66 9.04
C ALA A 337 -18.05 -7.91 9.47
N GLY A 338 -18.11 -8.23 10.77
CA GLY A 338 -18.89 -9.35 11.33
C GLY A 338 -18.18 -10.69 11.39
N TYR A 339 -16.84 -10.71 11.32
CA TYR A 339 -16.02 -11.94 11.47
C TYR A 339 -15.42 -12.02 12.87
N ALA A 340 -15.34 -13.20 13.45
CA ALA A 340 -14.44 -13.48 14.56
C ALA A 340 -13.00 -13.54 14.03
N PHE A 341 -12.05 -13.01 14.79
CA PHE A 341 -10.63 -13.06 14.44
C PHE A 341 -9.83 -13.69 15.58
N VAL A 342 -8.93 -14.59 15.24
CA VAL A 342 -8.03 -15.24 16.19
C VAL A 342 -6.61 -15.07 15.76
N SER A 343 -5.74 -14.59 16.64
CA SER A 343 -4.29 -14.63 16.49
C SER A 343 -3.70 -15.65 17.45
N MET A 344 -2.89 -16.60 16.95
CA MET A 344 -2.38 -17.69 17.77
C MET A 344 -0.86 -17.72 17.88
N SER A 345 -0.34 -18.16 19.04
CA SER A 345 1.04 -18.60 19.19
C SER A 345 1.17 -20.04 18.63
N TYR A 346 2.37 -20.39 18.25
CA TYR A 346 2.75 -21.77 17.88
C TYR A 346 4.19 -22.03 18.34
N ARG A 347 4.62 -23.28 18.37
CA ARG A 347 5.97 -23.64 18.86
C ARG A 347 7.05 -23.08 17.92
N LEU A 348 7.92 -22.24 18.49
CA LEU A 348 9.02 -21.61 17.77
C LEU A 348 10.26 -22.54 17.83
N LEU A 349 10.23 -23.65 17.08
CA LEU A 349 11.27 -24.69 17.13
C LEU A 349 12.65 -24.21 16.66
N MET A 350 12.70 -23.07 15.99
CA MET A 350 13.94 -22.45 15.53
C MET A 350 14.42 -21.34 16.43
N LYS A 351 13.80 -21.14 17.61
CA LYS A 351 14.24 -20.11 18.57
C LYS A 351 15.70 -20.35 18.98
N GLY A 352 16.53 -19.32 18.76
CA GLY A 352 17.97 -19.40 19.00
C GLY A 352 18.77 -20.22 17.99
N LYS A 353 18.14 -20.62 16.85
CA LYS A 353 18.77 -21.37 15.76
C LYS A 353 18.60 -20.64 14.43
N SER A 354 19.45 -20.95 13.45
CA SER A 354 19.25 -20.53 12.06
C SER A 354 18.13 -21.35 11.40
N PHE A 355 17.37 -20.71 10.50
CA PHE A 355 16.48 -21.40 9.56
C PHE A 355 17.03 -21.24 8.13
N GLY A 356 18.34 -21.03 8.03
CA GLY A 356 19.08 -20.78 6.79
C GLY A 356 19.53 -22.05 6.06
N CYS A 357 20.61 -21.92 5.31
CA CYS A 357 21.14 -22.99 4.46
C CYS A 357 21.95 -24.03 5.23
N ASP A 358 22.32 -23.75 6.46
CA ASP A 358 22.95 -24.64 7.43
C ASP A 358 21.96 -25.59 8.14
N GLN A 359 20.66 -25.25 8.12
CA GLN A 359 19.61 -26.07 8.73
C GLN A 359 19.20 -27.20 7.76
N PRO A 360 19.39 -28.47 8.11
CA PRO A 360 19.04 -29.59 7.24
C PRO A 360 17.59 -29.58 6.73
N ALA A 361 17.39 -29.89 5.44
CA ALA A 361 16.08 -29.85 4.80
C ALA A 361 14.99 -30.66 5.53
N HIS A 362 15.33 -31.87 6.04
CA HIS A 362 14.38 -32.68 6.79
C HIS A 362 13.94 -32.00 8.10
N GLN A 363 14.81 -31.23 8.75
CA GLN A 363 14.44 -30.47 9.95
C GLN A 363 13.55 -29.30 9.61
N LYS A 364 13.75 -28.62 8.44
CA LYS A 364 12.81 -27.62 7.95
C LYS A 364 11.41 -28.20 7.73
N ILE A 365 11.33 -29.39 7.14
CA ILE A 365 10.06 -30.11 6.95
C ILE A 365 9.41 -30.47 8.29
N MET A 366 10.18 -30.90 9.28
CA MET A 366 9.67 -31.15 10.64
C MET A 366 9.10 -29.88 11.28
N VAL A 367 9.70 -28.73 11.04
CA VAL A 367 9.20 -27.44 11.54
C VAL A 367 7.85 -27.09 10.90
N PHE A 368 7.68 -27.29 9.59
CA PHE A 368 6.40 -27.12 8.92
C PHE A 368 5.33 -28.08 9.48
N GLN A 369 5.67 -29.35 9.67
CA GLN A 369 4.75 -30.32 10.28
C GLN A 369 4.33 -29.91 11.68
N GLN A 370 5.28 -29.47 12.51
CA GLN A 370 4.99 -29.10 13.89
C GLN A 370 4.12 -27.85 13.99
N SER A 371 4.35 -26.84 13.14
CA SER A 371 3.49 -25.65 13.09
C SER A 371 2.07 -26.00 12.60
N MET A 372 1.95 -26.91 11.62
CA MET A 372 0.67 -27.46 11.17
C MET A 372 -0.09 -28.15 12.32
N ILE A 373 0.59 -28.97 13.12
CA ILE A 373 -0.02 -29.64 14.30
C ILE A 373 -0.60 -28.60 15.25
N ASP A 374 0.14 -27.54 15.54
CA ASP A 374 -0.30 -26.48 16.45
C ASP A 374 -1.52 -25.70 15.91
N VAL A 375 -1.56 -25.41 14.61
CA VAL A 375 -2.73 -24.79 13.95
C VAL A 375 -3.97 -25.71 14.05
N ARG A 376 -3.81 -27.01 13.81
CA ARG A 376 -4.90 -27.99 13.92
C ARG A 376 -5.39 -28.11 15.37
N ARG A 377 -4.49 -28.10 16.37
CA ARG A 377 -4.85 -28.08 17.80
C ARG A 377 -5.64 -26.82 18.17
N ALA A 378 -5.20 -25.64 17.73
CA ALA A 378 -5.93 -24.41 17.96
C ALA A 378 -7.34 -24.47 17.35
N THR A 379 -7.45 -24.99 16.11
CA THR A 379 -8.75 -25.21 15.45
C THR A 379 -9.64 -26.15 16.25
N ALA A 380 -9.10 -27.32 16.70
CA ALA A 380 -9.86 -28.27 17.49
C ALA A 380 -10.33 -27.68 18.84
N TYR A 381 -9.47 -26.90 19.50
CA TYR A 381 -9.85 -26.18 20.71
C TYR A 381 -10.99 -25.18 20.44
N LEU A 382 -10.92 -24.37 19.38
CA LEU A 382 -11.99 -23.45 18.99
C LEU A 382 -13.30 -24.16 18.66
N MET A 383 -13.24 -25.40 18.13
CA MET A 383 -14.44 -26.23 17.95
C MET A 383 -15.11 -26.56 19.27
N THR A 384 -14.34 -26.81 20.36
CA THR A 384 -14.94 -27.05 21.69
C THR A 384 -15.60 -25.77 22.24
N GLN A 385 -15.14 -24.63 21.84
CA GLN A 385 -15.62 -23.31 22.29
C GLN A 385 -16.68 -22.68 21.37
N GLN A 386 -17.07 -23.35 20.27
CA GLN A 386 -17.90 -22.76 19.21
C GLN A 386 -19.26 -22.24 19.69
N ASN A 387 -19.87 -22.87 20.71
CA ASN A 387 -21.16 -22.43 21.23
C ASN A 387 -21.02 -21.27 22.20
N GLU A 388 -19.94 -21.22 22.99
CA GLU A 388 -19.65 -20.11 23.91
C GLU A 388 -19.40 -18.80 23.15
N PHE A 389 -18.65 -18.86 22.05
CA PHE A 389 -18.28 -17.68 21.27
C PHE A 389 -19.09 -17.50 19.98
N ASN A 390 -20.14 -18.30 19.78
CA ASN A 390 -21.02 -18.26 18.60
C ASN A 390 -20.25 -18.40 17.28
N LEU A 391 -19.24 -19.29 17.21
CA LEU A 391 -18.39 -19.48 16.03
C LEU A 391 -19.01 -20.44 15.00
N ASP A 392 -18.87 -20.11 13.72
CA ASP A 392 -19.22 -20.99 12.60
C ASP A 392 -17.98 -21.79 12.17
N MET A 393 -17.78 -22.97 12.78
CA MET A 393 -16.63 -23.81 12.47
C MET A 393 -16.66 -24.43 11.06
N SER A 394 -17.75 -24.30 10.32
CA SER A 394 -17.81 -24.62 8.89
C SER A 394 -17.22 -23.51 8.00
N LYS A 395 -16.91 -22.36 8.57
CA LYS A 395 -16.40 -21.17 7.89
C LYS A 395 -15.11 -20.66 8.54
N VAL A 396 -14.16 -21.55 8.76
CA VAL A 396 -12.83 -21.22 9.27
C VAL A 396 -11.91 -20.88 8.10
N ILE A 397 -11.45 -19.64 8.05
CA ILE A 397 -10.50 -19.14 7.06
C ILE A 397 -9.12 -19.10 7.72
N LEU A 398 -8.15 -19.79 7.13
CA LEU A 398 -6.77 -19.73 7.55
C LEU A 398 -6.11 -18.47 6.99
N ALA A 399 -5.41 -17.72 7.82
CA ALA A 399 -4.60 -16.58 7.41
C ALA A 399 -3.20 -16.67 7.99
N GLY A 400 -2.18 -16.26 7.26
CA GLY A 400 -0.82 -16.31 7.79
C GLY A 400 0.15 -15.41 7.04
N SER A 401 1.23 -15.04 7.75
CA SER A 401 2.32 -14.19 7.29
C SER A 401 3.64 -14.95 7.31
N SER A 402 4.43 -14.96 6.18
CA SER A 402 5.77 -15.59 6.15
C SER A 402 5.73 -17.03 6.67
N ALA A 403 6.50 -17.38 7.71
CA ALA A 403 6.45 -18.67 8.38
C ALA A 403 5.04 -19.11 8.78
N GLY A 404 4.17 -18.17 9.19
CA GLY A 404 2.76 -18.45 9.46
C GLY A 404 1.96 -18.75 8.19
N ALA A 405 2.31 -18.14 7.05
CA ALA A 405 1.71 -18.46 5.76
C ALA A 405 2.13 -19.87 5.29
N GLU A 406 3.39 -20.25 5.49
CA GLU A 406 3.85 -21.63 5.25
C GLU A 406 3.11 -22.61 6.17
N ALA A 407 2.92 -22.28 7.46
CA ALA A 407 2.18 -23.11 8.41
C ALA A 407 0.72 -23.33 7.97
N VAL A 408 -0.01 -22.27 7.55
CA VAL A 408 -1.42 -22.42 7.14
C VAL A 408 -1.57 -23.17 5.82
N LEU A 409 -0.65 -22.98 4.87
CA LEU A 409 -0.63 -23.75 3.62
C LEU A 409 -0.42 -25.23 3.87
N HIS A 410 0.56 -25.60 4.70
CA HIS A 410 0.80 -26.99 5.09
C HIS A 410 -0.36 -27.54 5.92
N THR A 411 -1.03 -26.74 6.76
CA THR A 411 -2.22 -27.14 7.49
C THR A 411 -3.37 -27.55 6.58
N ALA A 412 -3.59 -26.77 5.51
CA ALA A 412 -4.69 -27.00 4.58
C ALA A 412 -4.44 -28.18 3.63
N TYR A 413 -3.18 -28.37 3.21
CA TYR A 413 -2.88 -29.25 2.08
C TYR A 413 -2.01 -30.46 2.40
N TRP A 414 -1.53 -30.64 3.65
CA TRP A 414 -0.79 -31.85 4.01
C TRP A 414 -1.66 -33.09 3.81
N PRO A 415 -1.19 -34.10 3.07
CA PRO A 415 -2.00 -35.30 2.79
C PRO A 415 -2.45 -36.00 4.07
N THR A 416 -3.74 -36.25 4.21
CA THR A 416 -4.32 -36.83 5.43
C THR A 416 -3.71 -38.21 5.78
N ALA A 417 -3.36 -38.99 4.77
CA ALA A 417 -2.70 -40.30 4.96
C ALA A 417 -1.31 -40.19 5.60
N ASN A 418 -0.66 -39.04 5.50
CA ASN A 418 0.69 -38.79 6.01
C ASN A 418 0.69 -37.85 7.23
N LEU A 419 -0.48 -37.60 7.84
CA LEU A 419 -0.57 -36.77 9.04
C LEU A 419 0.01 -37.53 10.24
N PRO A 420 0.86 -36.88 11.06
CA PRO A 420 1.25 -37.43 12.36
C PRO A 420 0.01 -37.61 13.25
N THR A 421 0.07 -38.62 14.16
CA THR A 421 -1.03 -38.92 15.08
C THR A 421 -1.50 -37.69 15.87
N GLU A 422 -0.57 -36.83 16.27
CA GLU A 422 -0.83 -35.59 17.01
C GLU A 422 -1.59 -34.54 16.21
N ALA A 423 -1.62 -34.67 14.89
CA ALA A 423 -2.40 -33.83 14.00
C ALA A 423 -3.83 -34.32 13.73
N LEU A 424 -4.14 -35.57 14.14
CA LEU A 424 -5.46 -36.20 13.95
C LEU A 424 -6.47 -35.73 15.02
N VAL A 425 -6.54 -34.44 15.28
CA VAL A 425 -7.38 -33.81 16.32
C VAL A 425 -8.67 -33.20 15.78
N LEU A 426 -8.83 -33.14 14.46
CA LEU A 426 -10.02 -32.64 13.80
C LEU A 426 -10.87 -33.78 13.23
N PRO A 427 -12.21 -33.64 13.13
CA PRO A 427 -13.06 -34.60 12.44
C PRO A 427 -12.56 -34.91 11.03
N VAL A 428 -12.75 -36.15 10.56
CA VAL A 428 -12.26 -36.62 9.26
C VAL A 428 -12.83 -35.82 8.09
N ASP A 429 -14.06 -35.33 8.22
CA ASP A 429 -14.80 -34.55 7.25
C ASP A 429 -14.60 -33.03 7.42
N PHE A 430 -13.84 -32.58 8.40
CA PHE A 430 -13.57 -31.17 8.63
C PHE A 430 -12.78 -30.57 7.46
N LYS A 431 -13.25 -29.43 6.97
CA LYS A 431 -12.59 -28.63 5.92
C LYS A 431 -12.52 -27.18 6.33
N TYR A 432 -11.37 -26.57 6.10
CA TYR A 432 -11.27 -25.11 6.13
C TYR A 432 -12.05 -24.49 4.96
N ALA A 433 -12.49 -23.25 5.11
CA ALA A 433 -13.33 -22.59 4.11
C ALA A 433 -12.50 -21.79 3.07
N GLY A 434 -11.31 -21.33 3.43
CA GLY A 434 -10.46 -20.55 2.54
C GLY A 434 -9.09 -20.27 3.16
N ILE A 435 -8.19 -19.70 2.36
CA ILE A 435 -6.81 -19.35 2.76
C ILE A 435 -6.48 -17.93 2.36
N ILE A 436 -5.81 -17.19 3.25
CA ILE A 436 -5.13 -15.92 2.98
C ILE A 436 -3.65 -16.11 3.33
N SER A 437 -2.79 -16.14 2.32
CA SER A 437 -1.36 -16.38 2.47
C SER A 437 -0.56 -15.17 2.04
N MET A 438 0.21 -14.60 2.96
CA MET A 438 1.09 -13.48 2.74
C MET A 438 2.54 -13.96 2.75
N ALA A 439 3.16 -14.06 1.55
CA ALA A 439 4.51 -14.59 1.33
C ALA A 439 4.71 -16.01 1.91
N GLY A 440 3.83 -16.94 1.54
CA GLY A 440 3.91 -18.35 1.89
C GLY A 440 4.27 -19.26 0.72
N ALA A 441 4.75 -20.46 1.01
CA ALA A 441 5.07 -21.49 0.03
C ALA A 441 4.78 -22.90 0.54
N LEU A 442 4.63 -23.88 -0.37
CA LEU A 442 4.48 -25.32 -0.09
C LEU A 442 5.73 -26.09 -0.51
N ILE A 443 5.95 -27.22 0.14
CA ILE A 443 7.02 -28.16 -0.27
C ILE A 443 6.69 -28.90 -1.57
N ASP A 444 5.41 -29.07 -1.90
CA ASP A 444 4.95 -29.78 -3.10
C ASP A 444 3.55 -29.27 -3.52
N PRO A 445 3.37 -28.68 -4.71
CA PRO A 445 2.08 -28.18 -5.17
C PRO A 445 1.09 -29.31 -5.48
N THR A 446 1.55 -30.56 -5.66
CA THR A 446 0.66 -31.72 -5.90
C THR A 446 -0.14 -32.11 -4.66
N MET A 447 0.23 -31.60 -3.47
CA MET A 447 -0.59 -31.70 -2.27
C MET A 447 -1.97 -31.03 -2.46
N ILE A 448 -2.08 -30.08 -3.39
CA ILE A 448 -3.36 -29.46 -3.75
C ILE A 448 -4.03 -30.32 -4.81
N THR A 449 -5.14 -30.96 -4.43
CA THR A 449 -5.93 -31.85 -5.28
C THR A 449 -7.29 -31.24 -5.61
N PRO A 450 -8.05 -31.78 -6.59
CA PRO A 450 -9.41 -31.33 -6.87
C PRO A 450 -10.35 -31.36 -5.65
N GLU A 451 -10.11 -32.29 -4.69
CA GLU A 451 -10.97 -32.55 -3.53
C GLU A 451 -10.66 -31.60 -2.35
N ASN A 452 -9.39 -31.17 -2.20
CA ASN A 452 -8.96 -30.35 -1.06
C ASN A 452 -8.66 -28.89 -1.41
N ALA A 453 -8.59 -28.52 -2.70
CA ALA A 453 -8.28 -27.16 -3.12
C ALA A 453 -9.34 -26.17 -2.61
N LEU A 454 -8.90 -25.23 -1.78
CA LEU A 454 -9.71 -24.17 -1.17
C LEU A 454 -9.64 -22.88 -1.98
N PRO A 455 -10.67 -22.01 -1.91
CA PRO A 455 -10.51 -20.62 -2.31
C PRO A 455 -9.29 -20.01 -1.64
N SER A 456 -8.41 -19.38 -2.40
CA SER A 456 -7.12 -18.89 -1.87
C SER A 456 -6.81 -17.49 -2.35
N LEU A 457 -6.43 -16.61 -1.40
CA LEU A 457 -5.90 -15.28 -1.66
C LEU A 457 -4.41 -15.28 -1.32
N PHE A 458 -3.59 -14.94 -2.29
CA PHE A 458 -2.14 -14.83 -2.13
C PHE A 458 -1.66 -13.40 -2.32
N PHE A 459 -0.79 -12.95 -1.42
CA PHE A 459 0.01 -11.73 -1.55
C PHE A 459 1.48 -12.12 -1.53
N HIS A 460 2.27 -11.70 -2.55
CA HIS A 460 3.67 -12.10 -2.60
C HIS A 460 4.52 -11.14 -3.45
N GLY A 461 5.71 -10.80 -2.96
CA GLY A 461 6.71 -10.08 -3.72
C GLY A 461 7.45 -11.01 -4.68
N THR A 462 7.60 -10.64 -5.96
CA THR A 462 8.25 -11.51 -6.96
C THR A 462 9.75 -11.66 -6.73
N CYS A 463 10.36 -10.77 -5.94
CA CYS A 463 11.76 -10.77 -5.56
C CYS A 463 12.00 -11.17 -4.10
N ASP A 464 11.11 -11.96 -3.52
CA ASP A 464 11.28 -12.45 -2.17
C ASP A 464 12.46 -13.43 -2.09
N ALA A 465 13.48 -13.05 -1.29
CA ALA A 465 14.70 -13.84 -1.10
C ALA A 465 14.59 -14.86 0.05
N LEU A 466 13.55 -14.79 0.87
CA LEU A 466 13.34 -15.69 2.02
C LEU A 466 12.39 -16.81 1.68
N VAL A 467 11.20 -16.49 1.17
CA VAL A 467 10.18 -17.44 0.74
C VAL A 467 9.95 -17.21 -0.76
N PRO A 468 10.17 -18.20 -1.62
CA PRO A 468 10.13 -17.99 -3.06
C PRO A 468 8.71 -17.65 -3.56
N PHE A 469 8.64 -16.77 -4.56
CA PHE A 469 7.40 -16.47 -5.29
C PHE A 469 6.99 -17.60 -6.24
N ASP A 470 7.97 -18.12 -7.00
CA ASP A 470 7.81 -19.27 -7.90
C ASP A 470 8.47 -20.52 -7.29
N ILE A 471 8.97 -21.44 -8.14
CA ILE A 471 9.74 -22.60 -7.70
C ILE A 471 11.19 -22.20 -7.47
N ARG A 472 11.66 -22.28 -6.23
CA ARG A 472 13.05 -21.96 -5.90
C ARG A 472 13.44 -22.55 -4.54
N SER A 473 14.74 -22.62 -4.29
CA SER A 473 15.25 -23.05 -3.00
C SER A 473 14.89 -22.03 -1.91
N HIS A 474 14.43 -22.55 -0.77
CA HIS A 474 14.17 -21.76 0.43
C HIS A 474 15.43 -21.00 0.84
N ARG A 475 15.30 -19.67 1.00
CA ARG A 475 16.39 -18.74 1.38
C ARG A 475 17.59 -18.76 0.44
N LEU A 476 17.34 -19.04 -0.83
CA LEU A 476 18.38 -19.08 -1.88
C LEU A 476 19.52 -20.09 -1.61
N CYS A 477 19.26 -21.15 -0.87
CA CYS A 477 20.26 -22.19 -0.59
C CYS A 477 20.70 -22.87 -1.88
N SER A 478 22.03 -23.01 -2.07
CA SER A 478 22.58 -23.69 -3.24
C SER A 478 22.39 -25.20 -3.17
N PRO A 479 22.29 -25.91 -4.32
CA PRO A 479 22.36 -27.35 -4.35
C PRO A 479 23.65 -27.85 -3.65
N GLY A 480 23.53 -28.87 -2.81
CA GLY A 480 24.66 -29.39 -2.00
C GLY A 480 24.76 -28.81 -0.59
N GLN A 481 24.10 -27.70 -0.28
CA GLN A 481 23.96 -27.24 1.11
C GLN A 481 22.91 -28.10 1.84
N SER A 482 23.13 -28.40 3.13
CA SER A 482 22.24 -29.25 3.93
C SER A 482 20.80 -28.72 4.00
N GLY A 483 20.63 -27.40 3.92
CA GLY A 483 19.34 -26.73 3.94
C GLY A 483 18.69 -26.50 2.57
N TYR A 484 19.24 -27.08 1.49
CA TYR A 484 18.61 -27.02 0.18
C TYR A 484 17.26 -27.71 0.19
N LEU A 485 16.20 -26.94 -0.01
CA LEU A 485 14.81 -27.40 -0.04
C LEU A 485 14.07 -26.56 -1.08
N LEU A 486 13.55 -27.17 -2.14
CA LEU A 486 12.69 -26.46 -3.08
C LEU A 486 11.34 -26.20 -2.45
N LEU A 487 10.85 -24.99 -2.63
CA LEU A 487 9.51 -24.56 -2.24
C LEU A 487 8.79 -23.98 -3.45
N HIS A 488 7.48 -24.07 -3.42
CA HIS A 488 6.55 -23.63 -4.45
C HIS A 488 5.72 -22.48 -3.89
N GLY A 489 6.01 -21.27 -4.34
CA GLY A 489 5.36 -20.06 -3.87
C GLY A 489 4.08 -19.69 -4.61
N ALA A 490 3.60 -18.47 -4.37
CA ALA A 490 2.29 -18.02 -4.84
C ALA A 490 2.08 -18.11 -6.37
N GLY A 491 3.14 -17.88 -7.17
CA GLY A 491 3.07 -17.99 -8.63
C GLY A 491 2.78 -19.41 -9.11
N GLU A 492 3.48 -20.40 -8.52
CA GLU A 492 3.24 -21.81 -8.82
C GLU A 492 1.90 -22.31 -8.26
N LEU A 493 1.57 -21.92 -7.02
CA LEU A 493 0.29 -22.30 -6.41
C LEU A 493 -0.91 -21.72 -7.16
N LYS A 494 -0.78 -20.50 -7.71
CA LYS A 494 -1.77 -19.91 -8.63
C LYS A 494 -1.94 -20.80 -9.87
N THR A 495 -0.83 -21.21 -10.49
CA THR A 495 -0.86 -22.11 -11.67
C THR A 495 -1.58 -23.40 -11.35
N ARG A 496 -1.32 -24.00 -10.18
CA ARG A 496 -2.00 -25.21 -9.71
C ARG A 496 -3.51 -25.02 -9.52
N HIS A 497 -3.94 -23.93 -8.87
CA HIS A 497 -5.37 -23.64 -8.70
C HIS A 497 -6.06 -23.42 -10.05
N THR A 498 -5.39 -22.76 -11.00
CA THR A 498 -5.91 -22.52 -12.36
C THR A 498 -6.11 -23.84 -13.09
N GLN A 499 -5.13 -24.75 -13.06
CA GLN A 499 -5.23 -26.08 -13.67
C GLN A 499 -6.39 -26.90 -13.08
N LEU A 500 -6.63 -26.78 -11.77
CA LEU A 500 -7.73 -27.43 -11.08
C LEU A 500 -9.07 -26.69 -11.22
N ASN A 501 -9.07 -25.58 -11.94
CA ASN A 501 -10.24 -24.73 -12.13
C ASN A 501 -10.91 -24.32 -10.79
N LYS A 502 -10.07 -23.89 -9.81
CA LYS A 502 -10.48 -23.46 -8.46
C LYS A 502 -10.36 -21.95 -8.32
N SER A 503 -11.06 -21.40 -7.31
CA SER A 503 -10.99 -19.98 -7.01
C SER A 503 -9.59 -19.59 -6.52
N ILE A 504 -9.01 -18.57 -7.14
CA ILE A 504 -7.70 -18.03 -6.82
C ILE A 504 -7.66 -16.53 -7.04
N TYR A 505 -7.17 -15.82 -6.05
CA TYR A 505 -6.89 -14.39 -6.12
C TYR A 505 -5.41 -14.19 -5.80
N LEU A 506 -4.60 -13.78 -6.78
CA LEU A 506 -3.19 -13.47 -6.59
C LEU A 506 -2.95 -11.97 -6.73
N VAL A 507 -2.33 -11.38 -5.72
CA VAL A 507 -1.73 -10.04 -5.76
C VAL A 507 -0.22 -10.21 -5.72
N SER A 508 0.44 -9.99 -6.84
CA SER A 508 1.89 -10.05 -6.97
C SER A 508 2.47 -8.63 -7.00
N TYR A 509 3.55 -8.43 -6.25
CA TYR A 509 4.27 -7.17 -6.22
C TYR A 509 5.56 -7.33 -7.00
N LEU A 510 5.57 -6.82 -8.24
CA LEU A 510 6.73 -6.94 -9.14
C LEU A 510 7.93 -6.22 -8.52
N ASN A 511 9.07 -6.91 -8.43
CA ASN A 511 10.27 -6.49 -7.72
C ASN A 511 10.10 -6.30 -6.19
N GLY A 512 8.95 -6.65 -5.63
CA GLY A 512 8.72 -6.68 -4.19
C GLY A 512 9.48 -7.81 -3.52
N GLY A 513 9.98 -7.57 -2.32
CA GLY A 513 10.67 -8.55 -1.48
C GLY A 513 9.76 -9.16 -0.42
N HIS A 514 10.37 -9.57 0.70
CA HIS A 514 9.67 -10.23 1.81
C HIS A 514 8.80 -9.30 2.67
N GLU A 515 8.87 -7.98 2.47
CA GLU A 515 8.00 -7.01 3.15
C GLU A 515 6.51 -7.27 2.91
N TYR A 516 6.15 -7.91 1.80
CA TYR A 516 4.77 -8.31 1.50
C TYR A 516 4.28 -9.53 2.27
N ALA A 517 5.07 -10.02 3.21
CA ALA A 517 4.61 -10.92 4.25
C ALA A 517 3.73 -10.22 5.31
N SER A 518 3.86 -8.90 5.51
CA SER A 518 3.12 -8.15 6.53
C SER A 518 2.36 -6.94 5.98
N LEU A 519 2.90 -6.24 4.98
CA LEU A 519 2.26 -5.05 4.40
C LEU A 519 0.78 -5.26 4.00
N PRO A 520 0.35 -6.42 3.45
CA PRO A 520 -1.06 -6.61 3.11
C PRO A 520 -2.02 -6.50 4.29
N MET A 521 -1.58 -6.81 5.52
CA MET A 521 -2.40 -6.60 6.72
C MET A 521 -2.65 -5.12 7.03
N ALA A 522 -1.81 -4.22 6.52
CA ALA A 522 -2.01 -2.78 6.61
C ALA A 522 -2.80 -2.23 5.41
N GLU A 523 -2.50 -2.72 4.21
CA GLU A 523 -2.81 -2.05 2.96
C GLU A 523 -3.91 -2.72 2.15
N GLU A 524 -4.18 -4.01 2.37
CA GLU A 524 -5.04 -4.83 1.50
C GLU A 524 -6.23 -5.47 2.25
N ARG A 525 -6.61 -4.94 3.41
CA ARG A 525 -7.72 -5.48 4.22
C ARG A 525 -9.06 -5.48 3.50
N GLU A 526 -9.34 -4.44 2.70
CA GLU A 526 -10.54 -4.41 1.87
C GLU A 526 -10.56 -5.55 0.85
N ARG A 527 -9.41 -5.86 0.26
CA ARG A 527 -9.26 -6.98 -0.69
C ARG A 527 -9.42 -8.33 0.02
N MET A 528 -8.94 -8.44 1.26
CA MET A 528 -9.19 -9.63 2.10
C MET A 528 -10.69 -9.78 2.38
N LEU A 529 -11.38 -8.70 2.70
CA LEU A 529 -12.84 -8.70 2.93
C LEU A 529 -13.63 -9.03 1.67
N ASP A 530 -13.25 -8.47 0.50
CA ASP A 530 -13.85 -8.81 -0.79
C ASP A 530 -13.70 -10.31 -1.10
N PHE A 531 -12.51 -10.84 -0.94
CA PHE A 531 -12.23 -12.27 -1.13
C PHE A 531 -13.05 -13.15 -0.17
N ILE A 532 -13.07 -12.83 1.12
CA ILE A 532 -13.85 -13.60 2.10
C ILE A 532 -15.33 -13.58 1.74
N LYS A 533 -15.87 -12.41 1.42
CA LYS A 533 -17.29 -12.23 1.09
C LYS A 533 -17.69 -13.00 -0.16
N ASN A 534 -16.94 -12.86 -1.24
CA ASN A 534 -17.35 -13.34 -2.56
C ASN A 534 -16.83 -14.77 -2.82
N ASP A 535 -15.53 -15.04 -2.66
CA ASP A 535 -14.95 -16.34 -3.00
C ASP A 535 -15.21 -17.40 -1.93
N VAL A 536 -15.10 -17.02 -0.65
CA VAL A 536 -15.24 -17.99 0.44
C VAL A 536 -16.70 -18.19 0.83
N LEU A 537 -17.41 -17.12 1.19
CA LEU A 537 -18.78 -17.18 1.71
C LEU A 537 -19.81 -17.19 0.59
N GLY A 538 -19.59 -16.37 -0.46
CA GLY A 538 -20.42 -16.32 -1.66
C GLY A 538 -20.22 -17.50 -2.60
N LYS A 539 -19.12 -18.26 -2.43
CA LYS A 539 -18.73 -19.39 -3.28
C LYS A 539 -18.60 -19.03 -4.76
N GLU A 540 -18.29 -17.75 -5.03
CA GLU A 540 -17.98 -17.31 -6.38
C GLU A 540 -16.67 -17.94 -6.83
N LYS A 541 -16.65 -18.47 -8.04
CA LYS A 541 -15.45 -19.03 -8.62
C LYS A 541 -14.75 -17.97 -9.45
N ARG A 542 -13.82 -17.28 -8.83
CA ARG A 542 -13.04 -16.23 -9.47
C ARG A 542 -11.57 -16.65 -9.68
N GLN A 543 -10.98 -16.22 -10.78
CA GLN A 543 -9.54 -16.31 -11.03
C GLN A 543 -9.04 -14.91 -11.30
N VAL A 544 -8.54 -14.25 -10.26
CA VAL A 544 -8.15 -12.84 -10.28
C VAL A 544 -6.65 -12.72 -10.13
N TYR A 545 -6.01 -11.99 -11.04
CA TYR A 545 -4.57 -11.75 -11.03
C TYR A 545 -4.33 -10.25 -11.04
N VAL A 546 -3.74 -9.74 -9.98
CA VAL A 546 -3.33 -8.35 -9.85
C VAL A 546 -1.82 -8.30 -9.75
N GLN A 547 -1.18 -7.56 -10.64
CA GLN A 547 0.25 -7.29 -10.57
C GLN A 547 0.48 -5.82 -10.30
N LEU A 548 1.15 -5.53 -9.20
CA LEU A 548 1.51 -4.17 -8.79
C LEU A 548 3.00 -3.98 -9.06
N ALA A 549 3.33 -3.09 -9.99
CA ALA A 549 4.73 -2.79 -10.29
C ALA A 549 5.32 -1.90 -9.20
N LEU A 550 6.54 -2.24 -8.76
CA LEU A 550 7.33 -1.44 -7.84
C LEU A 550 8.54 -0.89 -8.60
N ASP A 551 8.80 0.40 -8.45
CA ASP A 551 9.95 1.06 -9.06
C ASP A 551 11.22 0.86 -8.21
N LYS A 552 11.60 -0.39 -8.05
CA LYS A 552 12.86 -0.79 -7.42
C LYS A 552 13.41 -2.03 -8.12
N PRO A 553 14.75 -2.14 -8.26
CA PRO A 553 15.34 -3.35 -8.80
C PRO A 553 15.16 -4.53 -7.84
N CYS A 554 15.10 -5.71 -8.38
CA CYS A 554 15.22 -6.93 -7.61
C CYS A 554 16.63 -7.01 -7.02
N ASN A 555 16.74 -7.07 -5.68
CA ASN A 555 18.03 -7.05 -4.98
C ASN A 555 18.84 -8.35 -5.10
N TYR A 556 18.33 -9.35 -5.81
CA TYR A 556 19.11 -10.55 -6.18
C TYR A 556 18.93 -10.83 -7.67
N GLN A 557 20.01 -11.20 -8.33
CA GLN A 557 19.94 -11.71 -9.70
C GLN A 557 19.33 -13.11 -9.64
N SER A 558 18.12 -13.26 -10.19
CA SER A 558 17.60 -14.59 -10.51
C SER A 558 18.43 -15.13 -11.66
N ASN A 559 19.31 -16.09 -11.39
CA ASN A 559 19.87 -16.92 -12.45
C ASN A 559 18.73 -17.80 -13.00
N HIS A 560 17.92 -17.24 -13.88
CA HIS A 560 16.80 -17.92 -14.53
C HIS A 560 17.22 -19.07 -15.47
N THR A 561 18.51 -19.37 -15.58
CA THR A 561 19.05 -20.36 -16.51
C THR A 561 19.13 -21.78 -15.95
N ASP A 562 18.88 -21.99 -14.65
CA ASP A 562 19.06 -23.32 -14.02
C ASP A 562 17.76 -24.13 -13.86
N PHE A 563 16.64 -23.71 -14.45
CA PHE A 563 15.38 -24.40 -14.31
C PHE A 563 14.95 -25.13 -15.59
N ILE A 564 15.16 -26.43 -15.53
CA ILE A 564 14.36 -27.50 -16.14
C ILE A 564 14.07 -27.31 -17.64
N LYS A 565 14.91 -27.90 -18.44
CA LYS A 565 14.40 -28.58 -19.65
C LYS A 565 13.78 -29.91 -19.21
N PRO A 566 12.61 -30.27 -19.78
CA PRO A 566 11.88 -31.47 -19.44
C PRO A 566 12.66 -32.75 -19.64
#